data_016a21de2c296f07a0f1873e84a071aa
#
_entry.id   016a21de2c296f07a0f1873e84a071aa
#
_cell.length_a   1.000
_cell.length_b   1.000
_cell.length_c   1.000
_cell.angle_alpha   90.00
_cell.angle_beta   90.00
_cell.angle_gamma   90.00
#
_symmetry.space_group_name_H-M   'P 1'
#
loop_
_entity.id
_entity.type
_entity.pdbx_description
1 polymer ?
#
loop_
_entity_poly.entity_id
_entity_poly.type
_entity_poly.pdbx_seq_one_letter_code
_entity_poly.pdbx_strand_id
1 'polypeptide(L)'
;MSKKLLKSTIVVSSMTFFSRITGMIRDMALAQVVGSSEVADAFFVAFRIPNFLRRIFGEGAFSAAFVPVYSKIEVAGDEGKRKAFLALMAGRFGMILLAITLIGVVAAPFLVMVIAPGFLGESEKYELTVSALRLTFPYLFFVSLVAMAAGIFNSRNHFAVPAVTPVLLNLSLIAAVLWLVPIMANPAIALATGVFVAGAVQLIFQLPFLARERSLVWPRLRVGKSDKKPIEGEVNKVFRLMLPALFGVSVAQINMLINTLLASFLVTGSVSWLYYSDRLMEFPLGVFGIALATVILPTLSKQQADTSSSLFSDTLDWALRWVLLIVLPASVALMVLAGPLLTTIFQYGAFTPTDVTMASQSLVAFALGLIAFVVIKVLAPGFYARQDTRTPVRYAAIAMGVNAVLSLLLVWEFAHVGLALATSVAALVNAALLFFGLYRRGIYQPLPGWWSLLLKVAVASLVMGLVLWSGAGDTHSWIESSLLHRLGWLSWLIVVGLGVYMVSLLSLGVKPWKMMLVEKIGEEGD
;
A
#
# COMPACT_ATOMS: atom_id res chain seq x y z
N MET A 1 -0.87 -17.80 -22.48
CA MET A 1 -1.77 -16.68 -22.05
C MET A 1 -2.54 -16.14 -23.26
N SER A 2 -3.86 -15.91 -23.15
CA SER A 2 -4.62 -15.29 -24.27
C SER A 2 -4.12 -13.85 -24.49
N LYS A 3 -4.04 -13.39 -25.77
CA LYS A 3 -3.63 -12.01 -26.12
C LYS A 3 -4.45 -10.94 -25.35
N LYS A 4 -5.70 -11.25 -25.01
CA LYS A 4 -6.61 -10.37 -24.25
C LYS A 4 -6.15 -10.23 -22.80
N LEU A 5 -5.70 -11.30 -22.17
CA LEU A 5 -5.18 -11.29 -20.77
C LEU A 5 -3.87 -10.50 -20.69
N LEU A 6 -2.95 -10.72 -21.63
CA LEU A 6 -1.68 -9.98 -21.71
C LEU A 6 -1.92 -8.47 -21.86
N LYS A 7 -2.85 -8.07 -22.76
CA LYS A 7 -3.22 -6.66 -22.95
C LYS A 7 -3.79 -6.04 -21.65
N SER A 8 -4.67 -6.77 -20.96
CA SER A 8 -5.23 -6.28 -19.68
C SER A 8 -4.16 -6.13 -18.61
N THR A 9 -3.22 -7.07 -18.50
CA THR A 9 -2.10 -7.00 -17.55
C THR A 9 -1.21 -5.79 -17.83
N ILE A 10 -0.86 -5.55 -19.11
CA ILE A 10 -0.05 -4.37 -19.49
C ILE A 10 -0.77 -3.07 -19.12
N VAL A 11 -2.06 -2.96 -19.42
CA VAL A 11 -2.85 -1.76 -19.10
C VAL A 11 -2.88 -1.52 -17.59
N VAL A 12 -3.17 -2.54 -16.78
CA VAL A 12 -3.21 -2.42 -15.31
C VAL A 12 -1.84 -2.03 -14.76
N SER A 13 -0.76 -2.67 -15.24
CA SER A 13 0.61 -2.36 -14.80
C SER A 13 1.01 -0.93 -15.15
N SER A 14 0.70 -0.49 -16.38
CA SER A 14 0.98 0.89 -16.82
C SER A 14 0.21 1.91 -15.97
N MET A 15 -1.09 1.68 -15.71
CA MET A 15 -1.90 2.58 -14.89
C MET A 15 -1.44 2.60 -13.43
N THR A 16 -0.99 1.46 -12.89
CA THR A 16 -0.40 1.38 -11.57
C THR A 16 0.91 2.18 -11.49
N PHE A 17 1.75 2.10 -12.51
CA PHE A 17 2.98 2.89 -12.61
C PHE A 17 2.69 4.39 -12.69
N PHE A 18 1.74 4.80 -13.53
CA PHE A 18 1.28 6.19 -13.60
C PHE A 18 0.70 6.69 -12.27
N SER A 19 -0.08 5.86 -11.57
CA SER A 19 -0.61 6.18 -10.25
C SER A 19 0.49 6.41 -9.22
N ARG A 20 1.61 5.65 -9.29
CA ARG A 20 2.76 5.84 -8.41
C ARG A 20 3.50 7.14 -8.68
N ILE A 21 3.73 7.46 -9.96
CA ILE A 21 4.35 8.73 -10.36
C ILE A 21 3.49 9.91 -9.92
N THR A 22 2.20 9.90 -10.24
CA THR A 22 1.29 10.98 -9.84
C THR A 22 1.15 11.07 -8.33
N GLY A 23 1.24 9.94 -7.62
CA GLY A 23 1.27 9.89 -6.16
C GLY A 23 2.53 10.56 -5.58
N MET A 24 3.69 10.32 -6.18
CA MET A 24 4.94 10.98 -5.77
C MET A 24 4.89 12.49 -6.04
N ILE A 25 4.42 12.92 -7.21
CA ILE A 25 4.24 14.34 -7.55
C ILE A 25 3.29 15.03 -6.55
N ARG A 26 2.19 14.35 -6.18
CA ARG A 26 1.27 14.83 -5.14
C ARG A 26 2.00 15.02 -3.81
N ASP A 27 2.78 14.03 -3.37
CA ASP A 27 3.48 14.08 -2.08
C ASP A 27 4.57 15.15 -2.08
N MET A 28 5.26 15.37 -3.21
CA MET A 28 6.17 16.53 -3.40
C MET A 28 5.43 17.86 -3.26
N ALA A 29 4.27 17.99 -3.91
CA ALA A 29 3.46 19.21 -3.84
C ALA A 29 2.93 19.45 -2.41
N LEU A 30 2.52 18.41 -1.69
CA LEU A 30 2.13 18.49 -0.28
C LEU A 30 3.29 18.94 0.59
N ALA A 31 4.47 18.32 0.44
CA ALA A 31 5.67 18.68 1.20
C ALA A 31 6.05 20.16 0.98
N GLN A 32 5.98 20.64 -0.26
CA GLN A 32 6.29 22.02 -0.61
C GLN A 32 5.35 23.03 0.09
N VAL A 33 4.07 22.71 0.26
CA VAL A 33 3.05 23.65 0.76
C VAL A 33 2.86 23.56 2.26
N VAL A 34 2.80 22.34 2.82
CA VAL A 34 2.51 22.13 4.25
C VAL A 34 3.71 21.62 5.04
N GLY A 35 4.75 21.09 4.40
CA GLY A 35 5.96 20.57 5.04
C GLY A 35 5.63 19.51 6.09
N SER A 36 6.18 19.68 7.30
CA SER A 36 5.92 18.86 8.48
C SER A 36 5.34 19.70 9.63
N SER A 37 4.48 20.65 9.28
CA SER A 37 3.81 21.56 10.20
C SER A 37 2.63 20.90 10.93
N GLU A 38 2.05 21.62 11.89
CA GLU A 38 0.78 21.24 12.53
C GLU A 38 -0.36 21.02 11.51
N VAL A 39 -0.36 21.85 10.46
CA VAL A 39 -1.31 21.75 9.34
C VAL A 39 -1.15 20.42 8.59
N ALA A 40 0.09 20.01 8.35
CA ALA A 40 0.40 18.73 7.71
C ALA A 40 -0.02 17.54 8.59
N ASP A 41 0.36 17.54 9.87
CA ASP A 41 -0.01 16.49 10.82
C ASP A 41 -1.53 16.38 10.95
N ALA A 42 -2.25 17.52 11.07
CA ALA A 42 -3.70 17.55 11.14
C ALA A 42 -4.35 16.96 9.89
N PHE A 43 -3.87 17.32 8.69
CA PHE A 43 -4.36 16.78 7.44
C PHE A 43 -4.07 15.28 7.29
N PHE A 44 -2.85 14.84 7.60
CA PHE A 44 -2.50 13.43 7.48
C PHE A 44 -3.28 12.54 8.44
N VAL A 45 -3.51 12.97 9.68
CA VAL A 45 -4.38 12.26 10.63
C VAL A 45 -5.81 12.22 10.11
N ALA A 46 -6.37 13.36 9.69
CA ALA A 46 -7.74 13.46 9.17
C ALA A 46 -7.94 12.58 7.91
N PHE A 47 -6.97 12.55 7.01
CA PHE A 47 -7.06 11.73 5.79
C PHE A 47 -6.81 10.24 6.06
N ARG A 48 -6.04 9.89 7.09
CA ARG A 48 -5.71 8.51 7.45
C ARG A 48 -6.94 7.69 7.81
N ILE A 49 -7.91 8.29 8.50
CA ILE A 49 -9.15 7.63 8.94
C ILE A 49 -10.03 7.19 7.76
N PRO A 50 -10.45 8.08 6.83
CA PRO A 50 -11.21 7.66 5.66
C PRO A 50 -10.44 6.67 4.75
N ASN A 51 -9.12 6.83 4.63
CA ASN A 51 -8.28 5.94 3.85
C ASN A 51 -8.18 4.53 4.47
N PHE A 52 -8.10 4.43 5.79
CA PHE A 52 -8.22 3.17 6.54
C PHE A 52 -9.56 2.48 6.25
N LEU A 53 -10.66 3.22 6.40
CA LEU A 53 -12.00 2.68 6.13
C LEU A 53 -12.19 2.31 4.65
N ARG A 54 -11.61 3.06 3.71
CA ARG A 54 -11.59 2.72 2.29
C ARG A 54 -10.92 1.37 2.03
N ARG A 55 -9.77 1.09 2.65
CA ARG A 55 -9.07 -0.19 2.50
C ARG A 55 -9.89 -1.35 3.04
N ILE A 56 -10.63 -1.14 4.12
CA ILE A 56 -11.49 -2.16 4.73
C ILE A 56 -12.76 -2.38 3.91
N PHE A 57 -13.52 -1.32 3.66
CA PHE A 57 -14.84 -1.41 3.00
C PHE A 57 -14.74 -1.53 1.48
N GLY A 58 -13.87 -0.74 0.84
CA GLY A 58 -13.82 -0.63 -0.61
C GLY A 58 -12.99 -1.75 -1.28
N GLU A 59 -11.73 -1.87 -0.89
CA GLU A 59 -10.79 -2.74 -1.61
C GLU A 59 -10.76 -4.18 -1.09
N GLY A 60 -10.96 -4.38 0.21
CA GLY A 60 -10.80 -5.69 0.85
C GLY A 60 -12.10 -6.47 0.94
N ALA A 61 -12.88 -6.18 1.98
CA ALA A 61 -14.03 -6.99 2.36
C ALA A 61 -15.17 -6.95 1.35
N PHE A 62 -15.47 -5.76 0.79
CA PHE A 62 -16.56 -5.62 -0.18
C PHE A 62 -16.26 -6.39 -1.47
N SER A 63 -15.10 -6.19 -2.07
CA SER A 63 -14.73 -6.86 -3.31
C SER A 63 -14.70 -8.38 -3.16
N ALA A 64 -14.18 -8.89 -2.04
CA ALA A 64 -14.16 -10.33 -1.75
C ALA A 64 -15.56 -10.94 -1.60
N ALA A 65 -16.52 -10.17 -1.11
CA ALA A 65 -17.89 -10.61 -0.94
C ALA A 65 -18.76 -10.41 -2.20
N PHE A 66 -18.63 -9.24 -2.83
CA PHE A 66 -19.48 -8.82 -3.95
C PHE A 66 -19.16 -9.54 -5.26
N VAL A 67 -17.88 -9.61 -5.64
CA VAL A 67 -17.47 -10.12 -6.96
C VAL A 67 -17.93 -11.57 -7.19
N PRO A 68 -17.77 -12.53 -6.27
CA PRO A 68 -18.21 -13.90 -6.49
C PRO A 68 -19.73 -14.04 -6.64
N VAL A 69 -20.52 -13.25 -5.90
CA VAL A 69 -21.99 -13.28 -5.98
C VAL A 69 -22.45 -12.64 -7.27
N TYR A 70 -21.90 -11.46 -7.61
CA TYR A 70 -22.27 -10.76 -8.83
C TYR A 70 -21.87 -11.54 -10.09
N SER A 71 -20.69 -12.15 -10.14
CA SER A 71 -20.24 -12.95 -11.28
C SER A 71 -21.18 -14.13 -11.58
N LYS A 72 -21.75 -14.77 -10.55
CA LYS A 72 -22.76 -15.82 -10.76
C LYS A 72 -24.04 -15.29 -11.40
N ILE A 73 -24.50 -14.11 -10.98
CA ILE A 73 -25.69 -13.46 -11.55
C ILE A 73 -25.42 -13.02 -12.99
N GLU A 74 -24.22 -12.50 -13.26
CA GLU A 74 -23.79 -12.08 -14.60
C GLU A 74 -23.76 -13.26 -15.58
N VAL A 75 -23.16 -14.40 -15.17
CA VAL A 75 -23.07 -15.62 -15.98
C VAL A 75 -24.45 -16.24 -16.26
N ALA A 76 -25.41 -16.10 -15.34
CA ALA A 76 -26.76 -16.58 -15.53
C ALA A 76 -27.53 -15.86 -16.67
N GLY A 77 -27.04 -14.69 -17.13
CA GLY A 77 -27.55 -14.00 -18.32
C GLY A 77 -28.89 -13.29 -18.16
N ASP A 78 -29.52 -13.31 -17.00
CA ASP A 78 -30.79 -12.63 -16.73
C ASP A 78 -30.57 -11.14 -16.46
N GLU A 79 -30.79 -10.32 -17.47
CA GLU A 79 -30.59 -8.85 -17.38
C GLU A 79 -31.53 -8.20 -16.36
N GLY A 80 -32.76 -8.69 -16.24
CA GLY A 80 -33.74 -8.18 -15.27
C GLY A 80 -33.29 -8.42 -13.84
N LYS A 81 -32.91 -9.66 -13.52
CA LYS A 81 -32.39 -10.06 -12.21
C LYS A 81 -31.11 -9.33 -11.87
N ARG A 82 -30.20 -9.18 -12.83
CA ARG A 82 -28.96 -8.45 -12.67
C ARG A 82 -29.19 -6.97 -12.30
N LYS A 83 -30.05 -6.27 -13.08
CA LYS A 83 -30.40 -4.86 -12.80
C LYS A 83 -31.08 -4.71 -11.45
N ALA A 84 -32.00 -5.61 -11.10
CA ALA A 84 -32.68 -5.58 -9.82
C ALA A 84 -31.72 -5.83 -8.64
N PHE A 85 -30.77 -6.77 -8.79
CA PHE A 85 -29.71 -7.00 -7.80
C PHE A 85 -28.82 -5.76 -7.62
N LEU A 86 -28.33 -5.17 -8.72
CA LEU A 86 -27.50 -3.98 -8.66
C LEU A 86 -28.24 -2.79 -8.05
N ALA A 87 -29.51 -2.58 -8.41
CA ALA A 87 -30.33 -1.49 -7.86
C ALA A 87 -30.54 -1.65 -6.34
N LEU A 88 -30.85 -2.87 -5.88
CA LEU A 88 -31.02 -3.15 -4.46
C LEU A 88 -29.70 -3.07 -3.69
N MET A 89 -28.62 -3.58 -4.29
CA MET A 89 -27.28 -3.52 -3.69
C MET A 89 -26.80 -2.07 -3.56
N ALA A 90 -26.90 -1.28 -4.64
CA ALA A 90 -26.52 0.14 -4.62
C ALA A 90 -27.35 0.94 -3.61
N GLY A 91 -28.65 0.66 -3.51
CA GLY A 91 -29.52 1.33 -2.54
C GLY A 91 -29.18 0.98 -1.09
N ARG A 92 -29.12 -0.31 -0.76
CA ARG A 92 -28.84 -0.75 0.64
C ARG A 92 -27.40 -0.42 1.07
N PHE A 93 -26.43 -0.70 0.21
CA PHE A 93 -25.02 -0.38 0.48
C PHE A 93 -24.80 1.13 0.57
N GLY A 94 -25.37 1.90 -0.37
CA GLY A 94 -25.32 3.34 -0.34
C GLY A 94 -25.97 3.94 0.92
N MET A 95 -27.09 3.41 1.37
CA MET A 95 -27.74 3.85 2.62
C MET A 95 -26.86 3.56 3.86
N ILE A 96 -26.26 2.37 3.94
CA ILE A 96 -25.35 2.00 5.03
C ILE A 96 -24.14 2.94 5.02
N LEU A 97 -23.53 3.17 3.85
CA LEU A 97 -22.39 4.07 3.71
C LEU A 97 -22.74 5.52 4.07
N LEU A 98 -23.93 5.99 3.66
CA LEU A 98 -24.41 7.33 4.01
C LEU A 98 -24.58 7.45 5.53
N ALA A 99 -25.20 6.44 6.17
CA ALA A 99 -25.36 6.42 7.63
C ALA A 99 -23.99 6.43 8.34
N ILE A 100 -23.03 5.58 7.91
CA ILE A 100 -21.66 5.56 8.45
C ILE A 100 -20.99 6.91 8.24
N THR A 101 -21.17 7.53 7.08
CA THR A 101 -20.58 8.83 6.76
C THR A 101 -21.13 9.92 7.65
N LEU A 102 -22.45 10.00 7.83
CA LEU A 102 -23.08 10.99 8.69
C LEU A 102 -22.67 10.81 10.16
N ILE A 103 -22.67 9.56 10.64
CA ILE A 103 -22.19 9.24 11.98
C ILE A 103 -20.73 9.65 12.14
N GLY A 104 -19.87 9.35 11.16
CA GLY A 104 -18.46 9.68 11.21
C GLY A 104 -18.18 11.19 11.19
N VAL A 105 -18.95 11.96 10.42
CA VAL A 105 -18.87 13.43 10.40
C VAL A 105 -19.28 14.02 11.76
N VAL A 106 -20.37 13.53 12.36
CA VAL A 106 -20.82 13.96 13.69
C VAL A 106 -19.84 13.51 14.77
N ALA A 107 -19.37 12.26 14.69
CA ALA A 107 -18.44 11.68 15.65
C ALA A 107 -16.96 12.10 15.40
N ALA A 108 -16.67 12.99 14.46
CA ALA A 108 -15.29 13.40 14.14
C ALA A 108 -14.48 13.83 15.36
N PRO A 109 -15.01 14.63 16.32
CA PRO A 109 -14.28 14.98 17.54
C PRO A 109 -13.87 13.73 18.34
N PHE A 110 -14.78 12.79 18.53
CA PHE A 110 -14.52 11.54 19.24
C PHE A 110 -13.49 10.67 18.49
N LEU A 111 -13.58 10.57 17.16
CA LEU A 111 -12.62 9.81 16.35
C LEU A 111 -11.22 10.38 16.44
N VAL A 112 -11.07 11.71 16.39
CA VAL A 112 -9.76 12.37 16.57
C VAL A 112 -9.23 12.12 17.98
N MET A 113 -10.07 12.24 19.02
CA MET A 113 -9.70 11.97 20.40
C MET A 113 -9.17 10.53 20.58
N VAL A 114 -9.74 9.54 19.89
CA VAL A 114 -9.31 8.14 19.99
C VAL A 114 -8.04 7.85 19.18
N ILE A 115 -7.90 8.46 17.99
CA ILE A 115 -6.82 8.13 17.04
C ILE A 115 -5.60 9.03 17.21
N ALA A 116 -5.79 10.26 17.66
CA ALA A 116 -4.72 11.22 17.93
C ALA A 116 -4.94 11.94 19.27
N PRO A 117 -4.98 11.20 20.40
CA PRO A 117 -5.26 11.79 21.71
C PRO A 117 -4.21 12.83 22.15
N GLY A 118 -2.96 12.74 21.65
CA GLY A 118 -1.93 13.73 21.94
C GLY A 118 -2.26 15.13 21.42
N PHE A 119 -3.12 15.26 20.41
CA PHE A 119 -3.54 16.57 19.89
C PHE A 119 -4.51 17.32 20.84
N LEU A 120 -5.10 16.65 21.83
CA LEU A 120 -5.96 17.30 22.82
C LEU A 120 -5.25 18.39 23.63
N GLY A 121 -3.92 18.27 23.79
CA GLY A 121 -3.09 19.30 24.44
C GLY A 121 -2.87 20.55 23.59
N GLU A 122 -3.13 20.49 22.27
CA GLU A 122 -2.96 21.56 21.28
C GLU A 122 -4.33 21.87 20.64
N SER A 123 -5.11 22.75 21.27
CA SER A 123 -6.52 22.98 20.89
C SER A 123 -6.69 23.36 19.41
N GLU A 124 -5.83 24.20 18.86
CA GLU A 124 -5.88 24.62 17.45
C GLU A 124 -5.66 23.44 16.49
N LYS A 125 -4.65 22.61 16.76
CA LYS A 125 -4.33 21.41 15.98
C LYS A 125 -5.45 20.37 16.05
N TYR A 126 -6.04 20.19 17.24
CA TYR A 126 -7.18 19.30 17.43
C TYR A 126 -8.39 19.76 16.63
N GLU A 127 -8.80 21.03 16.76
CA GLU A 127 -9.94 21.60 16.04
C GLU A 127 -9.74 21.59 14.53
N LEU A 128 -8.53 21.88 14.08
CA LEU A 128 -8.16 21.77 12.67
C LEU A 128 -8.29 20.34 12.15
N THR A 129 -7.80 19.35 12.92
CA THR A 129 -7.91 17.93 12.58
C THR A 129 -9.38 17.49 12.51
N VAL A 130 -10.21 17.90 13.47
CA VAL A 130 -11.65 17.61 13.47
C VAL A 130 -12.34 18.21 12.23
N SER A 131 -12.04 19.47 11.91
CA SER A 131 -12.61 20.17 10.76
C SER A 131 -12.19 19.52 9.44
N ALA A 132 -10.91 19.18 9.31
CA ALA A 132 -10.39 18.45 8.15
C ALA A 132 -11.01 17.04 8.04
N LEU A 133 -11.21 16.34 9.17
CA LEU A 133 -11.84 15.02 9.17
C LEU A 133 -13.30 15.07 8.72
N ARG A 134 -14.06 16.07 9.18
CA ARG A 134 -15.45 16.26 8.72
C ARG A 134 -15.57 16.42 7.21
N LEU A 135 -14.59 17.08 6.57
CA LEU A 135 -14.52 17.26 5.12
C LEU A 135 -14.01 16.02 4.39
N THR A 136 -13.05 15.30 4.96
CA THR A 136 -12.48 14.10 4.32
C THR A 136 -13.36 12.86 4.51
N PHE A 137 -14.16 12.77 5.57
CA PHE A 137 -14.93 11.58 5.90
C PHE A 137 -15.94 11.17 4.80
N PRO A 138 -16.66 12.10 4.11
CA PRO A 138 -17.54 11.76 3.00
C PRO A 138 -16.84 11.08 1.81
N TYR A 139 -15.52 11.16 1.70
CA TYR A 139 -14.74 10.41 0.72
C TYR A 139 -15.02 8.90 0.82
N LEU A 140 -15.26 8.38 2.03
CA LEU A 140 -15.61 6.97 2.24
C LEU A 140 -16.86 6.56 1.45
N PHE A 141 -17.90 7.39 1.43
CA PHE A 141 -19.11 7.12 0.69
C PHE A 141 -18.84 6.97 -0.82
N PHE A 142 -18.16 7.94 -1.39
CA PHE A 142 -17.84 7.94 -2.82
C PHE A 142 -16.95 6.77 -3.21
N VAL A 143 -15.85 6.57 -2.50
CA VAL A 143 -14.86 5.56 -2.86
C VAL A 143 -15.36 4.13 -2.67
N SER A 144 -16.30 3.90 -1.75
CA SER A 144 -16.93 2.58 -1.60
C SER A 144 -17.90 2.29 -2.75
N LEU A 145 -18.60 3.28 -3.27
CA LEU A 145 -19.41 3.15 -4.51
C LEU A 145 -18.52 2.95 -5.73
N VAL A 146 -17.38 3.63 -5.80
CA VAL A 146 -16.34 3.42 -6.82
C VAL A 146 -15.83 1.97 -6.78
N ALA A 147 -15.63 1.39 -5.59
CA ALA A 147 -15.23 -0.01 -5.45
C ALA A 147 -16.32 -0.98 -5.90
N MET A 148 -17.60 -0.65 -5.67
CA MET A 148 -18.72 -1.44 -6.21
C MET A 148 -18.71 -1.43 -7.74
N ALA A 149 -18.53 -0.27 -8.36
CA ALA A 149 -18.41 -0.15 -9.81
C ALA A 149 -17.18 -0.90 -10.35
N ALA A 150 -16.04 -0.81 -9.65
CA ALA A 150 -14.83 -1.59 -9.97
C ALA A 150 -15.10 -3.11 -9.93
N GLY A 151 -15.87 -3.59 -8.95
CA GLY A 151 -16.31 -5.00 -8.89
C GLY A 151 -17.13 -5.43 -10.11
N ILE A 152 -18.00 -4.56 -10.63
CA ILE A 152 -18.76 -4.79 -11.87
C ILE A 152 -17.83 -4.88 -13.09
N PHE A 153 -16.90 -3.92 -13.22
CA PHE A 153 -15.94 -3.92 -14.34
C PHE A 153 -15.01 -5.13 -14.30
N ASN A 154 -14.49 -5.49 -13.12
CA ASN A 154 -13.59 -6.62 -12.94
C ASN A 154 -14.26 -7.95 -13.30
N SER A 155 -15.54 -8.14 -12.95
CA SER A 155 -16.29 -9.36 -13.33
C SER A 155 -16.52 -9.50 -14.84
N ARG A 156 -16.38 -8.40 -15.59
CA ARG A 156 -16.46 -8.35 -17.07
C ARG A 156 -15.09 -8.25 -17.74
N ASN A 157 -14.00 -8.40 -16.99
CA ASN A 157 -12.62 -8.25 -17.48
C ASN A 157 -12.29 -6.85 -18.04
N HIS A 158 -12.96 -5.80 -17.54
CA HIS A 158 -12.70 -4.40 -17.88
C HIS A 158 -11.88 -3.72 -16.78
N PHE A 159 -10.60 -4.04 -16.68
CA PHE A 159 -9.72 -3.59 -15.60
C PHE A 159 -9.18 -2.15 -15.77
N ALA A 160 -9.28 -1.57 -16.97
CA ALA A 160 -8.70 -0.26 -17.27
C ALA A 160 -9.37 0.87 -16.48
N VAL A 161 -10.71 0.88 -16.41
CA VAL A 161 -11.48 1.94 -15.74
C VAL A 161 -11.18 2.00 -14.24
N PRO A 162 -11.22 0.89 -13.48
CA PRO A 162 -10.79 0.89 -12.09
C PRO A 162 -9.32 1.31 -11.87
N ALA A 163 -8.43 0.92 -12.79
CA ALA A 163 -7.00 1.20 -12.67
C ALA A 163 -6.64 2.69 -12.78
N VAL A 164 -7.48 3.50 -13.44
CA VAL A 164 -7.31 4.97 -13.54
C VAL A 164 -7.75 5.69 -12.25
N THR A 165 -8.64 5.11 -11.49
CA THR A 165 -9.28 5.77 -10.34
C THR A 165 -8.30 6.35 -9.31
N PRO A 166 -7.20 5.67 -8.90
CA PRO A 166 -6.23 6.24 -7.98
C PRO A 166 -5.48 7.47 -8.55
N VAL A 167 -5.31 7.53 -9.88
CA VAL A 167 -4.70 8.71 -10.55
C VAL A 167 -5.57 9.95 -10.35
N LEU A 168 -6.90 9.79 -10.41
CA LEU A 168 -7.83 10.91 -10.20
C LEU A 168 -7.74 11.49 -8.78
N LEU A 169 -7.54 10.65 -7.76
CA LEU A 169 -7.28 11.13 -6.39
C LEU A 169 -6.02 12.00 -6.35
N ASN A 170 -4.93 11.51 -6.94
CA ASN A 170 -3.67 12.23 -6.94
C ASN A 170 -3.79 13.57 -7.68
N LEU A 171 -4.42 13.57 -8.86
CA LEU A 171 -4.65 14.80 -9.65
C LEU A 171 -5.56 15.79 -8.92
N SER A 172 -6.61 15.32 -8.23
CA SER A 172 -7.48 16.19 -7.44
C SER A 172 -6.74 16.85 -6.27
N LEU A 173 -5.84 16.14 -5.61
CA LEU A 173 -5.02 16.71 -4.53
C LEU A 173 -3.96 17.66 -5.08
N ILE A 174 -3.33 17.36 -6.21
CA ILE A 174 -2.41 18.30 -6.90
C ILE A 174 -3.19 19.57 -7.27
N ALA A 175 -4.39 19.44 -7.83
CA ALA A 175 -5.25 20.56 -8.16
C ALA A 175 -5.64 21.37 -6.92
N ALA A 176 -5.91 20.71 -5.79
CA ALA A 176 -6.19 21.40 -4.52
C ALA A 176 -4.96 22.20 -4.03
N VAL A 177 -3.75 21.65 -4.13
CA VAL A 177 -2.51 22.38 -3.82
C VAL A 177 -2.36 23.62 -4.71
N LEU A 178 -2.59 23.49 -6.02
CA LEU A 178 -2.35 24.57 -6.98
C LEU A 178 -3.43 25.66 -6.95
N TRP A 179 -4.69 25.30 -6.70
CA TRP A 179 -5.82 26.19 -6.87
C TRP A 179 -6.58 26.51 -5.58
N LEU A 180 -6.74 25.55 -4.65
CA LEU A 180 -7.49 25.79 -3.42
C LEU A 180 -6.62 26.36 -2.30
N VAL A 181 -5.38 25.88 -2.15
CA VAL A 181 -4.47 26.38 -1.11
C VAL A 181 -4.21 27.89 -1.23
N PRO A 182 -3.96 28.47 -2.44
CA PRO A 182 -3.73 29.90 -2.55
C PRO A 182 -4.93 30.80 -2.20
N ILE A 183 -6.16 30.27 -2.27
CA ILE A 183 -7.39 31.04 -2.06
C ILE A 183 -8.06 30.77 -0.71
N MET A 184 -7.72 29.67 -0.04
CA MET A 184 -8.31 29.31 1.26
C MET A 184 -7.37 29.71 2.40
N ALA A 185 -7.95 30.20 3.50
CA ALA A 185 -7.19 30.66 4.66
C ALA A 185 -6.34 29.55 5.33
N ASN A 186 -6.76 28.29 5.23
CA ASN A 186 -6.07 27.17 5.87
C ASN A 186 -5.78 26.05 4.85
N PRO A 187 -4.50 25.70 4.62
CA PRO A 187 -4.11 24.65 3.68
C PRO A 187 -4.67 23.25 4.01
N ALA A 188 -4.82 22.89 5.31
CA ALA A 188 -5.39 21.58 5.66
C ALA A 188 -6.84 21.45 5.21
N ILE A 189 -7.63 22.53 5.33
CA ILE A 189 -9.02 22.56 4.87
C ILE A 189 -9.09 22.52 3.34
N ALA A 190 -8.19 23.22 2.65
CA ALA A 190 -8.08 23.16 1.18
C ALA A 190 -7.79 21.74 0.71
N LEU A 191 -6.84 21.06 1.33
CA LEU A 191 -6.48 19.68 1.02
C LEU A 191 -7.62 18.70 1.36
N ALA A 192 -8.27 18.87 2.50
CA ALA A 192 -9.44 18.08 2.90
C ALA A 192 -10.59 18.22 1.90
N THR A 193 -10.85 19.46 1.42
CA THR A 193 -11.78 19.72 0.32
C THR A 193 -11.36 19.02 -0.96
N GLY A 194 -10.06 19.01 -1.28
CA GLY A 194 -9.49 18.25 -2.40
C GLY A 194 -9.78 16.75 -2.32
N VAL A 195 -9.70 16.16 -1.12
CA VAL A 195 -10.08 14.74 -0.89
C VAL A 195 -11.57 14.51 -1.13
N PHE A 196 -12.43 15.39 -0.64
CA PHE A 196 -13.88 15.32 -0.88
C PHE A 196 -14.19 15.35 -2.38
N VAL A 197 -13.65 16.35 -3.09
CA VAL A 197 -13.81 16.52 -4.54
C VAL A 197 -13.27 15.29 -5.29
N ALA A 198 -12.12 14.76 -4.87
CA ALA A 198 -11.56 13.56 -5.47
C ALA A 198 -12.53 12.37 -5.43
N GLY A 199 -13.21 12.15 -4.32
CA GLY A 199 -14.21 11.09 -4.20
C GLY A 199 -15.36 11.26 -5.20
N ALA A 200 -15.89 12.48 -5.30
CA ALA A 200 -16.95 12.81 -6.27
C ALA A 200 -16.47 12.61 -7.72
N VAL A 201 -15.28 13.13 -8.07
CA VAL A 201 -14.68 13.00 -9.40
C VAL A 201 -14.47 11.53 -9.77
N GLN A 202 -13.95 10.71 -8.86
CA GLN A 202 -13.76 9.28 -9.07
C GLN A 202 -15.06 8.54 -9.37
N LEU A 203 -16.13 8.87 -8.65
CA LEU A 203 -17.46 8.27 -8.89
C LEU A 203 -18.04 8.75 -10.22
N ILE A 204 -18.07 10.05 -10.46
CA ILE A 204 -18.59 10.66 -11.70
C ILE A 204 -17.86 10.11 -12.92
N PHE A 205 -16.54 9.95 -12.86
CA PHE A 205 -15.75 9.36 -13.93
C PHE A 205 -16.22 7.96 -14.33
N GLN A 206 -16.68 7.14 -13.37
CA GLN A 206 -17.10 5.76 -13.66
C GLN A 206 -18.53 5.66 -14.22
N LEU A 207 -19.41 6.66 -13.98
CA LEU A 207 -20.81 6.60 -14.40
C LEU A 207 -21.02 6.40 -15.92
N PRO A 208 -20.32 7.10 -16.83
CA PRO A 208 -20.47 6.89 -18.27
C PRO A 208 -20.11 5.46 -18.71
N PHE A 209 -19.09 4.87 -18.07
CA PHE A 209 -18.70 3.49 -18.37
C PHE A 209 -19.72 2.48 -17.85
N LEU A 210 -20.29 2.71 -16.64
CA LEU A 210 -21.40 1.90 -16.13
C LEU A 210 -22.62 1.97 -17.04
N ALA A 211 -22.92 3.15 -17.61
CA ALA A 211 -24.01 3.33 -18.55
C ALA A 211 -23.77 2.54 -19.85
N ARG A 212 -22.55 2.58 -20.41
CA ARG A 212 -22.15 1.79 -21.58
C ARG A 212 -22.31 0.28 -21.36
N GLU A 213 -21.98 -0.17 -20.15
CA GLU A 213 -22.11 -1.58 -19.73
C GLU A 213 -23.57 -1.95 -19.36
N ARG A 214 -24.55 -1.07 -19.53
CA ARG A 214 -25.95 -1.26 -19.11
C ARG A 214 -26.08 -1.68 -17.63
N SER A 215 -25.14 -1.25 -16.81
CA SER A 215 -25.05 -1.54 -15.37
C SER A 215 -25.32 -0.32 -14.50
N LEU A 216 -25.52 0.84 -15.11
CA LEU A 216 -26.01 2.03 -14.41
C LEU A 216 -27.49 1.82 -14.04
N VAL A 217 -27.77 1.80 -12.76
CA VAL A 217 -29.10 1.54 -12.22
C VAL A 217 -29.48 2.63 -11.20
N TRP A 218 -30.77 2.91 -11.09
CA TRP A 218 -31.24 3.78 -10.01
C TRP A 218 -31.27 3.01 -8.69
N PRO A 219 -30.65 3.51 -7.60
CA PRO A 219 -30.63 2.83 -6.30
C PRO A 219 -32.04 2.58 -5.76
N ARG A 220 -32.31 1.38 -5.25
CA ARG A 220 -33.59 1.01 -4.66
C ARG A 220 -33.39 0.33 -3.31
N LEU A 221 -34.25 0.63 -2.34
CA LEU A 221 -34.19 0.00 -1.01
C LEU A 221 -35.03 -1.28 -0.93
N ARG A 222 -35.99 -1.43 -1.83
CA ARG A 222 -36.91 -2.56 -1.90
C ARG A 222 -37.08 -3.04 -3.33
N VAL A 223 -37.32 -4.33 -3.51
CA VAL A 223 -37.65 -4.98 -4.79
C VAL A 223 -39.15 -5.25 -4.86
N GLY A 224 -39.72 -5.27 -6.06
CA GLY A 224 -41.13 -5.62 -6.28
C GLY A 224 -41.47 -7.04 -5.79
N LYS A 225 -42.77 -7.32 -5.54
CA LYS A 225 -43.22 -8.56 -4.86
C LYS A 225 -42.84 -9.85 -5.62
N SER A 226 -42.75 -9.82 -6.94
CA SER A 226 -42.45 -11.01 -7.77
C SER A 226 -41.01 -11.53 -7.56
N ASP A 227 -40.01 -10.65 -7.43
CA ASP A 227 -38.59 -11.03 -7.42
C ASP A 227 -37.94 -10.91 -6.04
N LYS A 228 -38.75 -10.66 -4.99
CA LYS A 228 -38.27 -10.23 -3.68
C LYS A 228 -37.35 -11.24 -3.00
N LYS A 229 -37.79 -12.49 -2.86
CA LYS A 229 -37.03 -13.49 -2.07
C LYS A 229 -35.67 -13.87 -2.66
N PRO A 230 -35.54 -14.18 -3.97
CA PRO A 230 -34.26 -14.61 -4.51
C PRO A 230 -33.22 -13.48 -4.57
N ILE A 231 -33.61 -12.25 -4.93
CA ILE A 231 -32.68 -11.11 -5.07
C ILE A 231 -32.24 -10.58 -3.70
N GLU A 232 -33.16 -10.47 -2.73
CA GLU A 232 -32.83 -10.09 -1.37
C GLU A 232 -31.89 -11.11 -0.70
N GLY A 233 -32.08 -12.41 -1.00
CA GLY A 233 -31.20 -13.48 -0.54
C GLY A 233 -29.75 -13.29 -1.00
N GLU A 234 -29.54 -12.98 -2.27
CA GLU A 234 -28.20 -12.76 -2.82
C GLU A 234 -27.56 -11.47 -2.29
N VAL A 235 -28.30 -10.37 -2.12
CA VAL A 235 -27.79 -9.14 -1.50
C VAL A 235 -27.41 -9.38 -0.03
N ASN A 236 -28.26 -10.06 0.74
CA ASN A 236 -27.96 -10.40 2.14
C ASN A 236 -26.75 -11.33 2.26
N LYS A 237 -26.53 -12.20 1.26
CA LYS A 237 -25.36 -13.06 1.18
C LYS A 237 -24.07 -12.23 1.03
N VAL A 238 -24.08 -11.18 0.20
CA VAL A 238 -22.92 -10.25 0.10
C VAL A 238 -22.60 -9.66 1.48
N PHE A 239 -23.58 -9.10 2.20
CA PHE A 239 -23.35 -8.52 3.53
C PHE A 239 -22.88 -9.57 4.55
N ARG A 240 -23.41 -10.80 4.51
CA ARG A 240 -22.97 -11.88 5.38
C ARG A 240 -21.52 -12.30 5.11
N LEU A 241 -21.10 -12.33 3.85
CA LEU A 241 -19.72 -12.65 3.47
C LEU A 241 -18.76 -11.48 3.77
N MET A 242 -19.24 -10.24 3.68
CA MET A 242 -18.45 -9.06 3.96
C MET A 242 -18.03 -8.96 5.44
N LEU A 243 -18.89 -9.33 6.38
CA LEU A 243 -18.64 -9.16 7.80
C LEU A 243 -17.36 -9.89 8.29
N PRO A 244 -17.15 -11.19 8.02
CA PRO A 244 -15.90 -11.87 8.38
C PRO A 244 -14.68 -11.29 7.63
N ALA A 245 -14.85 -10.87 6.37
CA ALA A 245 -13.78 -10.28 5.58
C ALA A 245 -13.33 -8.92 6.16
N LEU A 246 -14.25 -8.13 6.73
CA LEU A 246 -13.93 -6.89 7.43
C LEU A 246 -12.93 -7.14 8.56
N PHE A 247 -13.16 -8.15 9.39
CA PHE A 247 -12.24 -8.50 10.48
C PHE A 247 -10.85 -8.87 9.96
N GLY A 248 -10.78 -9.71 8.93
CA GLY A 248 -9.50 -10.14 8.35
C GLY A 248 -8.66 -8.98 7.81
N VAL A 249 -9.29 -8.03 7.11
CA VAL A 249 -8.61 -6.85 6.55
C VAL A 249 -8.25 -5.84 7.65
N SER A 250 -9.11 -5.70 8.68
CA SER A 250 -8.87 -4.74 9.77
C SER A 250 -7.58 -5.02 10.53
N VAL A 251 -7.26 -6.29 10.80
CA VAL A 251 -6.03 -6.68 11.51
C VAL A 251 -4.79 -6.10 10.84
N ALA A 252 -4.71 -6.17 9.50
CA ALA A 252 -3.57 -5.63 8.76
C ALA A 252 -3.46 -4.09 8.81
N GLN A 253 -4.55 -3.38 9.11
CA GLN A 253 -4.60 -1.93 9.12
C GLN A 253 -4.46 -1.30 10.52
N ILE A 254 -4.65 -2.08 11.60
CA ILE A 254 -4.62 -1.58 12.99
C ILE A 254 -3.24 -1.02 13.36
N ASN A 255 -2.15 -1.63 12.89
CA ASN A 255 -0.79 -1.12 13.13
C ASN A 255 -0.62 0.35 12.72
N MET A 256 -1.21 0.73 11.58
CA MET A 256 -1.16 2.10 11.08
C MET A 256 -1.86 3.09 12.05
N LEU A 257 -2.96 2.66 12.68
CA LEU A 257 -3.68 3.47 13.67
C LEU A 257 -2.91 3.57 14.98
N ILE A 258 -2.33 2.47 15.47
CA ILE A 258 -1.48 2.46 16.68
C ILE A 258 -0.30 3.41 16.50
N ASN A 259 0.40 3.34 15.38
CA ASN A 259 1.52 4.23 15.10
C ASN A 259 1.07 5.70 15.03
N THR A 260 -0.13 5.99 14.48
CA THR A 260 -0.68 7.34 14.46
C THR A 260 -1.00 7.84 15.85
N LEU A 261 -1.63 6.99 16.66
CA LEU A 261 -1.98 7.31 18.05
C LEU A 261 -0.73 7.65 18.85
N LEU A 262 0.32 6.82 18.76
CA LEU A 262 1.59 7.07 19.48
C LEU A 262 2.33 8.29 18.92
N ALA A 263 2.34 8.48 17.60
CA ALA A 263 2.96 9.64 16.96
C ALA A 263 2.27 10.96 17.37
N SER A 264 0.98 10.93 17.73
CA SER A 264 0.26 12.13 18.15
C SER A 264 0.77 12.73 19.48
N PHE A 265 1.42 11.94 20.33
CA PHE A 265 2.03 12.41 21.57
C PHE A 265 3.44 13.00 21.38
N LEU A 266 4.00 12.85 20.19
CA LEU A 266 5.33 13.35 19.88
C LEU A 266 5.29 14.81 19.39
N VAL A 267 6.48 15.38 19.25
CA VAL A 267 6.61 16.74 18.70
C VAL A 267 5.95 16.86 17.34
N THR A 268 5.42 18.06 17.05
CA THR A 268 4.82 18.40 15.75
C THR A 268 5.79 18.08 14.62
N GLY A 269 5.25 17.51 13.54
CA GLY A 269 6.03 16.99 12.41
C GLY A 269 6.24 15.47 12.44
N SER A 270 6.12 14.82 13.63
CA SER A 270 6.39 13.38 13.75
C SER A 270 5.48 12.51 12.87
N VAL A 271 4.20 12.85 12.73
CA VAL A 271 3.28 12.15 11.83
C VAL A 271 3.69 12.33 10.38
N SER A 272 4.09 13.54 10.03
CA SER A 272 4.50 13.92 8.66
C SER A 272 5.83 13.28 8.28
N TRP A 273 6.84 13.28 9.17
CA TRP A 273 8.14 12.62 8.91
C TRP A 273 7.98 11.12 8.68
N LEU A 274 7.15 10.44 9.48
CA LEU A 274 6.81 9.04 9.26
C LEU A 274 6.10 8.83 7.92
N TYR A 275 5.19 9.73 7.55
CA TYR A 275 4.47 9.65 6.27
C TYR A 275 5.41 9.73 5.07
N TYR A 276 6.28 10.75 5.01
CA TYR A 276 7.20 10.94 3.88
C TYR A 276 8.25 9.83 3.80
N SER A 277 8.74 9.34 4.94
CA SER A 277 9.69 8.21 5.00
C SER A 277 9.06 6.92 4.50
N ASP A 278 7.84 6.61 4.96
CA ASP A 278 7.08 5.42 4.51
C ASP A 278 6.84 5.45 3.00
N ARG A 279 6.57 6.64 2.43
CA ARG A 279 6.41 6.81 0.97
C ARG A 279 7.63 6.40 0.16
N LEU A 280 8.81 6.78 0.61
CA LEU A 280 10.06 6.38 -0.07
C LEU A 280 10.32 4.88 0.09
N MET A 281 10.05 4.31 1.26
CA MET A 281 10.17 2.87 1.51
C MET A 281 9.15 2.06 0.67
N GLU A 282 7.93 2.56 0.49
CA GLU A 282 6.90 1.90 -0.33
C GLU A 282 7.28 1.80 -1.82
N PHE A 283 8.20 2.62 -2.33
CA PHE A 283 8.57 2.60 -3.74
C PHE A 283 9.27 1.28 -4.15
N PRO A 284 10.39 0.87 -3.55
CA PRO A 284 11.00 -0.44 -3.82
C PRO A 284 10.07 -1.61 -3.48
N LEU A 285 9.35 -1.52 -2.35
CA LEU A 285 8.37 -2.53 -1.95
C LEU A 285 7.31 -2.76 -3.04
N GLY A 286 6.84 -1.68 -3.65
CA GLY A 286 5.83 -1.73 -4.68
C GLY A 286 6.33 -2.25 -6.02
N VAL A 287 7.57 -1.88 -6.40
CA VAL A 287 8.15 -2.35 -7.66
C VAL A 287 8.49 -3.84 -7.59
N PHE A 288 9.21 -4.25 -6.55
CA PHE A 288 9.72 -5.62 -6.45
C PHE A 288 8.75 -6.57 -5.74
N GLY A 289 8.15 -6.14 -4.64
CA GLY A 289 7.27 -6.99 -3.83
C GLY A 289 5.97 -7.36 -4.56
N ILE A 290 5.35 -6.41 -5.26
CA ILE A 290 4.12 -6.68 -6.02
C ILE A 290 4.43 -7.48 -7.28
N ALA A 291 5.51 -7.16 -8.01
CA ALA A 291 5.90 -7.91 -9.19
C ALA A 291 6.11 -9.40 -8.87
N LEU A 292 6.85 -9.70 -7.81
CA LEU A 292 7.06 -11.10 -7.36
C LEU A 292 5.75 -11.75 -6.90
N ALA A 293 4.94 -11.07 -6.10
CA ALA A 293 3.69 -11.63 -5.59
C ALA A 293 2.69 -11.98 -6.72
N THR A 294 2.63 -11.17 -7.79
CA THR A 294 1.74 -11.41 -8.92
C THR A 294 2.11 -12.63 -9.75
N VAL A 295 3.40 -13.01 -9.79
CA VAL A 295 3.90 -14.18 -10.51
C VAL A 295 3.85 -15.43 -9.62
N ILE A 296 4.23 -15.29 -8.35
CA ILE A 296 4.40 -16.42 -7.43
C ILE A 296 3.06 -17.08 -7.10
N LEU A 297 2.03 -16.34 -6.75
CA LEU A 297 0.76 -16.92 -6.30
C LEU A 297 0.09 -17.82 -7.36
N PRO A 298 -0.07 -17.40 -8.64
CA PRO A 298 -0.62 -18.28 -9.68
C PRO A 298 0.24 -19.52 -9.92
N THR A 299 1.57 -19.36 -9.93
CA THR A 299 2.53 -20.47 -10.15
C THR A 299 2.41 -21.49 -9.02
N LEU A 300 2.46 -21.06 -7.76
CA LEU A 300 2.33 -21.96 -6.61
C LEU A 300 0.95 -22.65 -6.57
N SER A 301 -0.12 -21.94 -6.94
CA SER A 301 -1.47 -22.51 -6.99
C SER A 301 -1.60 -23.62 -8.04
N LYS A 302 -0.94 -23.46 -9.20
CA LYS A 302 -0.87 -24.49 -10.24
C LYS A 302 -0.07 -25.68 -9.78
N GLN A 303 1.12 -25.46 -9.22
CA GLN A 303 1.99 -26.54 -8.71
C GLN A 303 1.35 -27.31 -7.55
N GLN A 304 0.56 -26.63 -6.72
CA GLN A 304 -0.22 -27.30 -5.66
C GLN A 304 -1.32 -28.20 -6.25
N ALA A 305 -1.97 -27.80 -7.33
CA ALA A 305 -2.98 -28.61 -8.01
C ALA A 305 -2.35 -29.85 -8.67
N ASP A 306 -1.15 -29.72 -9.21
CA ASP A 306 -0.38 -30.81 -9.85
C ASP A 306 0.32 -31.72 -8.83
N THR A 307 0.11 -31.52 -7.51
CA THR A 307 0.74 -32.28 -6.39
C THR A 307 2.28 -32.32 -6.41
N SER A 308 2.92 -31.38 -7.08
CA SER A 308 4.37 -31.27 -7.22
C SER A 308 5.01 -30.54 -6.03
N SER A 309 5.22 -31.22 -4.92
CA SER A 309 5.76 -30.60 -3.69
C SER A 309 7.19 -30.07 -3.81
N SER A 310 8.05 -30.70 -4.61
CA SER A 310 9.42 -30.24 -4.86
C SER A 310 9.43 -28.93 -5.65
N LEU A 311 8.70 -28.85 -6.77
CA LEU A 311 8.62 -27.64 -7.59
C LEU A 311 8.04 -26.44 -6.81
N PHE A 312 7.11 -26.70 -5.89
CA PHE A 312 6.56 -25.67 -5.01
C PHE A 312 7.64 -25.07 -4.10
N SER A 313 8.45 -25.91 -3.45
CA SER A 313 9.58 -25.49 -2.62
C SER A 313 10.63 -24.74 -3.44
N ASP A 314 10.99 -25.26 -4.62
CA ASP A 314 11.98 -24.66 -5.50
C ASP A 314 11.56 -23.28 -6.02
N THR A 315 10.26 -23.10 -6.31
CA THR A 315 9.71 -21.79 -6.69
C THR A 315 9.81 -20.77 -5.56
N LEU A 316 9.54 -21.19 -4.31
CA LEU A 316 9.72 -20.32 -3.14
C LEU A 316 11.20 -19.97 -2.92
N ASP A 317 12.10 -20.97 -3.03
CA ASP A 317 13.54 -20.77 -2.89
C ASP A 317 14.09 -19.80 -3.94
N TRP A 318 13.70 -20.00 -5.19
CA TRP A 318 14.04 -19.10 -6.30
C TRP A 318 13.58 -17.64 -6.01
N ALA A 319 12.36 -17.48 -5.59
CA ALA A 319 11.82 -16.16 -5.30
C ALA A 319 12.52 -15.47 -4.12
N LEU A 320 12.81 -16.20 -3.05
CA LEU A 320 13.55 -15.66 -1.89
C LEU A 320 14.98 -15.29 -2.24
N ARG A 321 15.65 -16.03 -3.13
CA ARG A 321 16.98 -15.67 -3.66
C ARG A 321 16.94 -14.37 -4.45
N TRP A 322 15.91 -14.16 -5.27
CA TRP A 322 15.70 -12.89 -5.97
C TRP A 322 15.40 -11.73 -5.01
N VAL A 323 14.61 -11.98 -3.97
CA VAL A 323 14.40 -10.98 -2.91
C VAL A 323 15.74 -10.57 -2.31
N LEU A 324 16.58 -11.52 -1.94
CA LEU A 324 17.89 -11.23 -1.37
C LEU A 324 18.77 -10.41 -2.32
N LEU A 325 18.86 -10.83 -3.60
CA LEU A 325 19.68 -10.17 -4.62
C LEU A 325 19.25 -8.73 -4.93
N ILE A 326 17.97 -8.42 -4.83
CA ILE A 326 17.44 -7.09 -5.23
C ILE A 326 17.18 -6.22 -4.02
N VAL A 327 16.55 -6.77 -2.97
CA VAL A 327 16.03 -5.97 -1.88
C VAL A 327 17.11 -5.62 -0.85
N LEU A 328 18.10 -6.49 -0.64
CA LEU A 328 19.18 -6.18 0.29
C LEU A 328 20.02 -4.96 -0.18
N PRO A 329 20.53 -4.90 -1.43
CA PRO A 329 21.22 -3.71 -1.90
C PRO A 329 20.30 -2.47 -1.96
N ALA A 330 19.01 -2.62 -2.31
CA ALA A 330 18.05 -1.53 -2.27
C ALA A 330 17.85 -0.98 -0.85
N SER A 331 17.82 -1.85 0.17
CA SER A 331 17.75 -1.46 1.58
C SER A 331 18.99 -0.67 2.01
N VAL A 332 20.18 -1.16 1.66
CA VAL A 332 21.46 -0.46 1.94
C VAL A 332 21.51 0.90 1.23
N ALA A 333 21.11 0.95 -0.04
CA ALA A 333 21.06 2.21 -0.80
C ALA A 333 20.09 3.22 -0.18
N LEU A 334 18.90 2.77 0.25
CA LEU A 334 17.93 3.64 0.94
C LEU A 334 18.47 4.17 2.26
N MET A 335 19.19 3.36 3.04
CA MET A 335 19.80 3.80 4.30
C MET A 335 20.87 4.86 4.04
N VAL A 336 21.76 4.62 3.09
CA VAL A 336 22.89 5.52 2.80
C VAL A 336 22.42 6.80 2.12
N LEU A 337 21.48 6.71 1.20
CA LEU A 337 20.98 7.84 0.42
C LEU A 337 19.70 8.47 1.02
N ALA A 338 19.35 8.18 2.29
CA ALA A 338 18.13 8.71 2.91
C ALA A 338 18.07 10.24 2.89
N GLY A 339 19.13 10.92 3.31
CA GLY A 339 19.24 12.37 3.27
C GLY A 339 19.17 12.92 1.84
N PRO A 340 20.06 12.50 0.93
CA PRO A 340 20.02 12.88 -0.48
C PRO A 340 18.67 12.69 -1.17
N LEU A 341 17.99 11.56 -0.93
CA LEU A 341 16.66 11.27 -1.48
C LEU A 341 15.61 12.24 -0.97
N LEU A 342 15.52 12.42 0.36
CA LEU A 342 14.54 13.32 0.96
C LEU A 342 14.80 14.78 0.55
N THR A 343 16.06 15.20 0.52
CA THR A 343 16.44 16.55 0.06
C THR A 343 16.03 16.76 -1.39
N THR A 344 16.36 15.81 -2.27
CA THR A 344 16.09 15.95 -3.70
C THR A 344 14.59 15.90 -4.02
N ILE A 345 13.80 15.11 -3.27
CA ILE A 345 12.39 14.89 -3.59
C ILE A 345 11.49 15.88 -2.84
N PHE A 346 11.77 16.17 -1.57
CA PHE A 346 10.81 16.87 -0.70
C PHE A 346 11.29 18.23 -0.18
N GLN A 347 12.60 18.52 -0.14
CA GLN A 347 13.12 19.74 0.48
C GLN A 347 12.91 20.95 -0.41
N TYR A 348 11.64 21.42 -0.47
CA TYR A 348 11.18 22.63 -1.15
C TYR A 348 10.11 23.33 -0.32
N GLY A 349 10.07 24.66 -0.38
CA GLY A 349 9.04 25.46 0.29
C GLY A 349 9.00 25.24 1.80
N ALA A 350 7.90 24.71 2.30
CA ALA A 350 7.66 24.50 3.74
C ALA A 350 8.42 23.28 4.33
N PHE A 351 8.98 22.39 3.51
CA PHE A 351 9.75 21.24 4.01
C PHE A 351 11.20 21.66 4.29
N THR A 352 11.53 21.80 5.56
CA THR A 352 12.79 22.38 6.06
C THR A 352 13.97 21.40 6.05
N PRO A 353 15.22 21.86 6.20
CA PRO A 353 16.38 21.00 6.44
C PRO A 353 16.24 20.10 7.66
N THR A 354 15.59 20.60 8.72
CA THR A 354 15.30 19.80 9.93
C THR A 354 14.37 18.63 9.60
N ASP A 355 13.35 18.86 8.76
CA ASP A 355 12.44 17.81 8.32
C ASP A 355 13.16 16.72 7.53
N VAL A 356 14.14 17.10 6.69
CA VAL A 356 15.01 16.14 5.99
C VAL A 356 15.73 15.25 6.97
N THR A 357 16.34 15.83 8.01
CA THR A 357 17.09 15.09 9.02
C THR A 357 16.19 14.12 9.79
N MET A 358 15.04 14.61 10.27
CA MET A 358 14.10 13.78 11.05
C MET A 358 13.48 12.67 10.19
N ALA A 359 13.05 12.99 8.97
CA ALA A 359 12.49 12.00 8.06
C ALA A 359 13.55 10.97 7.60
N SER A 360 14.82 11.37 7.41
CA SER A 360 15.89 10.43 7.04
C SER A 360 16.15 9.39 8.13
N GLN A 361 16.12 9.76 9.39
CA GLN A 361 16.24 8.81 10.51
C GLN A 361 15.12 7.76 10.48
N SER A 362 13.88 8.18 10.26
CA SER A 362 12.76 7.25 10.09
C SER A 362 12.88 6.38 8.84
N LEU A 363 13.40 6.94 7.73
CA LEU A 363 13.61 6.17 6.51
C LEU A 363 14.67 5.08 6.70
N VAL A 364 15.76 5.39 7.39
CA VAL A 364 16.78 4.39 7.76
C VAL A 364 16.17 3.27 8.60
N ALA A 365 15.35 3.61 9.60
CA ALA A 365 14.67 2.64 10.44
C ALA A 365 13.70 1.75 9.63
N PHE A 366 12.94 2.30 8.70
CA PHE A 366 12.06 1.54 7.80
C PHE A 366 12.85 0.68 6.81
N ALA A 367 13.97 1.17 6.29
CA ALA A 367 14.80 0.45 5.33
C ALA A 367 15.38 -0.84 5.92
N LEU A 368 15.64 -0.90 7.24
CA LEU A 368 16.02 -2.15 7.93
C LEU A 368 14.94 -3.24 7.80
N GLY A 369 13.68 -2.86 7.74
CA GLY A 369 12.56 -3.79 7.58
C GLY A 369 12.23 -4.15 6.13
N LEU A 370 12.78 -3.45 5.13
CA LEU A 370 12.38 -3.58 3.74
C LEU A 370 12.45 -5.02 3.23
N ILE A 371 13.52 -5.73 3.56
CA ILE A 371 13.69 -7.12 3.17
C ILE A 371 12.57 -8.02 3.72
N ALA A 372 12.19 -7.80 4.98
CA ALA A 372 11.12 -8.54 5.63
C ALA A 372 9.75 -8.26 5.00
N PHE A 373 9.47 -6.99 4.67
CA PHE A 373 8.22 -6.62 3.98
C PHE A 373 8.07 -7.34 2.64
N VAL A 374 9.17 -7.47 1.86
CA VAL A 374 9.14 -8.18 0.58
C VAL A 374 9.08 -9.70 0.78
N VAL A 375 9.83 -10.26 1.74
CA VAL A 375 9.78 -11.69 2.10
C VAL A 375 8.36 -12.11 2.48
N ILE A 376 7.63 -11.30 3.25
CA ILE A 376 6.21 -11.57 3.57
C ILE A 376 5.36 -11.71 2.30
N LYS A 377 5.60 -10.87 1.27
CA LYS A 377 4.88 -10.92 -0.01
C LYS A 377 5.18 -12.19 -0.82
N VAL A 378 6.28 -12.85 -0.56
CA VAL A 378 6.65 -14.13 -1.18
C VAL A 378 6.14 -15.32 -0.38
N LEU A 379 6.28 -15.30 0.95
CA LEU A 379 5.94 -16.46 1.79
C LEU A 379 4.44 -16.60 2.08
N ALA A 380 3.70 -15.48 2.20
CA ALA A 380 2.26 -15.55 2.45
C ALA A 380 1.49 -16.24 1.31
N PRO A 381 1.76 -16.01 0.02
CA PRO A 381 1.24 -16.81 -1.10
C PRO A 381 1.46 -18.31 -0.96
N GLY A 382 2.56 -18.76 -0.33
CA GLY A 382 2.82 -20.17 -0.07
C GLY A 382 1.76 -20.85 0.79
N PHE A 383 1.13 -20.11 1.72
CA PHE A 383 -0.03 -20.58 2.47
C PHE A 383 -1.33 -20.43 1.67
N TYR A 384 -1.52 -19.30 0.98
CA TYR A 384 -2.75 -19.02 0.23
C TYR A 384 -2.98 -20.01 -0.92
N ALA A 385 -1.91 -20.41 -1.62
CA ALA A 385 -1.96 -21.43 -2.66
C ALA A 385 -2.48 -22.78 -2.13
N ARG A 386 -2.26 -23.05 -0.85
CA ARG A 386 -2.75 -24.23 -0.12
C ARG A 386 -4.10 -24.02 0.57
N GLN A 387 -4.80 -22.92 0.28
CA GLN A 387 -6.05 -22.50 0.89
C GLN A 387 -5.97 -22.27 2.43
N ASP A 388 -4.78 -22.18 2.99
CA ASP A 388 -4.55 -21.82 4.39
C ASP A 388 -4.46 -20.31 4.55
N THR A 389 -5.59 -19.65 4.72
CA THR A 389 -5.65 -18.20 4.99
C THR A 389 -5.52 -17.90 6.48
N ARG A 390 -5.76 -18.87 7.37
CA ARG A 390 -5.79 -18.67 8.82
C ARG A 390 -4.40 -18.49 9.41
N THR A 391 -3.43 -19.26 8.95
CA THR A 391 -2.06 -19.21 9.48
C THR A 391 -1.37 -17.86 9.23
N PRO A 392 -1.35 -17.30 8.01
CA PRO A 392 -0.78 -15.96 7.78
C PRO A 392 -1.48 -14.85 8.58
N VAL A 393 -2.81 -14.91 8.72
CA VAL A 393 -3.56 -13.94 9.55
C VAL A 393 -3.16 -14.05 11.03
N ARG A 394 -3.00 -15.27 11.56
CA ARG A 394 -2.53 -15.46 12.95
C ARG A 394 -1.11 -14.92 13.15
N TYR A 395 -0.20 -15.17 12.22
CA TYR A 395 1.17 -14.66 12.29
C TYR A 395 1.23 -13.13 12.16
N ALA A 396 0.40 -12.56 11.30
CA ALA A 396 0.26 -11.10 11.19
C ALA A 396 -0.29 -10.49 12.49
N ALA A 397 -1.24 -11.15 13.16
CA ALA A 397 -1.76 -10.70 14.45
C ALA A 397 -0.69 -10.75 15.57
N ILE A 398 0.16 -11.79 15.60
CA ILE A 398 1.30 -11.85 16.53
C ILE A 398 2.28 -10.71 16.24
N ALA A 399 2.65 -10.51 14.99
CA ALA A 399 3.54 -9.42 14.59
C ALA A 399 2.95 -8.04 14.93
N MET A 400 1.64 -7.86 14.80
CA MET A 400 0.93 -6.66 15.25
C MET A 400 1.08 -6.44 16.75
N GLY A 401 0.93 -7.49 17.55
CA GLY A 401 1.15 -7.42 19.01
C GLY A 401 2.60 -7.02 19.33
N VAL A 402 3.58 -7.61 18.63
CA VAL A 402 5.00 -7.24 18.76
C VAL A 402 5.22 -5.76 18.38
N ASN A 403 4.63 -5.31 17.26
CA ASN A 403 4.71 -3.89 16.88
C ASN A 403 4.14 -2.97 17.97
N ALA A 404 2.97 -3.28 18.50
CA ALA A 404 2.35 -2.46 19.53
C ALA A 404 3.23 -2.36 20.79
N VAL A 405 3.75 -3.49 21.26
CA VAL A 405 4.63 -3.52 22.44
C VAL A 405 5.94 -2.76 22.18
N LEU A 406 6.61 -3.03 21.06
CA LEU A 406 7.86 -2.34 20.72
C LEU A 406 7.64 -0.85 20.48
N SER A 407 6.54 -0.46 19.84
CA SER A 407 6.20 0.95 19.64
C SER A 407 6.03 1.68 20.98
N LEU A 408 5.34 1.06 21.96
CA LEU A 408 5.18 1.61 23.31
C LEU A 408 6.51 1.73 24.07
N LEU A 409 7.43 0.80 23.86
CA LEU A 409 8.74 0.82 24.54
C LEU A 409 9.70 1.82 23.88
N LEU A 410 9.73 1.86 22.53
CA LEU A 410 10.72 2.63 21.80
C LEU A 410 10.31 4.09 21.54
N VAL A 411 9.03 4.42 21.63
CA VAL A 411 8.54 5.78 21.35
C VAL A 411 9.12 6.83 22.29
N TRP A 412 9.35 6.50 23.55
CA TRP A 412 9.83 7.43 24.56
C TRP A 412 11.33 7.72 24.44
N GLU A 413 12.13 6.76 23.96
CA GLU A 413 13.58 6.92 23.77
C GLU A 413 13.93 7.42 22.35
N PHE A 414 13.26 6.90 21.34
CA PHE A 414 13.58 7.14 19.92
C PHE A 414 12.51 7.93 19.17
N ALA A 415 11.49 8.42 19.84
CA ALA A 415 10.39 9.18 19.25
C ALA A 415 9.83 8.49 17.97
N HIS A 416 9.67 9.25 16.86
CA HIS A 416 9.15 8.76 15.59
C HIS A 416 10.03 7.65 14.96
N VAL A 417 11.35 7.68 15.19
CA VAL A 417 12.27 6.63 14.74
C VAL A 417 11.95 5.30 15.42
N GLY A 418 11.59 5.33 16.72
CA GLY A 418 11.17 4.15 17.47
C GLY A 418 9.95 3.46 16.87
N LEU A 419 8.98 4.23 16.37
CA LEU A 419 7.78 3.69 15.69
C LEU A 419 8.14 3.02 14.36
N ALA A 420 9.03 3.63 13.58
CA ALA A 420 9.54 3.06 12.33
C ALA A 420 10.33 1.76 12.58
N LEU A 421 11.20 1.77 13.61
CA LEU A 421 11.99 0.60 14.01
C LEU A 421 11.10 -0.54 14.52
N ALA A 422 10.11 -0.26 15.37
CA ALA A 422 9.13 -1.23 15.84
C ALA A 422 8.40 -1.91 14.67
N THR A 423 8.00 -1.12 13.66
CA THR A 423 7.36 -1.62 12.45
C THR A 423 8.28 -2.56 11.66
N SER A 424 9.56 -2.21 11.54
CA SER A 424 10.57 -3.03 10.86
C SER A 424 10.85 -4.34 11.59
N VAL A 425 10.99 -4.31 12.92
CA VAL A 425 11.18 -5.52 13.73
C VAL A 425 9.95 -6.41 13.70
N ALA A 426 8.75 -5.84 13.77
CA ALA A 426 7.51 -6.61 13.64
C ALA A 426 7.39 -7.30 12.27
N ALA A 427 7.84 -6.65 11.19
CA ALA A 427 7.90 -7.27 9.88
C ALA A 427 8.89 -8.43 9.83
N LEU A 428 10.06 -8.30 10.47
CA LEU A 428 11.05 -9.39 10.61
C LEU A 428 10.44 -10.58 11.37
N VAL A 429 9.73 -10.32 12.47
CA VAL A 429 9.02 -11.37 13.23
C VAL A 429 7.97 -12.06 12.35
N ASN A 430 7.16 -11.31 11.58
CA ASN A 430 6.16 -11.88 10.69
C ASN A 430 6.80 -12.74 9.59
N ALA A 431 7.86 -12.23 8.96
CA ALA A 431 8.61 -12.98 7.94
C ALA A 431 9.21 -14.28 8.51
N ALA A 432 9.78 -14.22 9.72
CA ALA A 432 10.33 -15.39 10.41
C ALA A 432 9.23 -16.42 10.74
N LEU A 433 8.08 -15.98 11.27
CA LEU A 433 6.95 -16.86 11.56
C LEU A 433 6.41 -17.56 10.29
N LEU A 434 6.29 -16.83 9.18
CA LEU A 434 5.89 -17.39 7.90
C LEU A 434 6.91 -18.40 7.39
N PHE A 435 8.20 -18.05 7.46
CA PHE A 435 9.30 -18.93 7.06
C PHE A 435 9.32 -20.23 7.88
N PHE A 436 9.37 -20.14 9.21
CA PHE A 436 9.37 -21.31 10.07
C PHE A 436 8.06 -22.10 9.98
N GLY A 437 6.94 -21.43 9.71
CA GLY A 437 5.66 -22.10 9.48
C GLY A 437 5.65 -22.98 8.24
N LEU A 438 6.25 -22.55 7.14
CA LEU A 438 6.42 -23.36 5.92
C LEU A 438 7.50 -24.43 6.09
N TYR A 439 8.62 -24.08 6.71
CA TYR A 439 9.75 -24.99 6.95
C TYR A 439 9.35 -26.18 7.83
N ARG A 440 8.74 -25.95 9.00
CA ARG A 440 8.32 -27.01 9.95
C ARG A 440 7.26 -27.94 9.37
N ARG A 441 6.47 -27.47 8.40
CA ARG A 441 5.46 -28.30 7.73
C ARG A 441 6.05 -29.08 6.53
N GLY A 442 7.36 -28.96 6.25
CA GLY A 442 7.99 -29.58 5.10
C GLY A 442 7.57 -29.02 3.75
N ILE A 443 6.87 -27.85 3.73
CA ILE A 443 6.36 -27.22 2.51
C ILE A 443 7.48 -26.47 1.79
N TYR A 444 8.39 -25.88 2.54
CA TYR A 444 9.58 -25.21 2.03
C TYR A 444 10.83 -25.85 2.62
N GLN A 445 11.72 -26.25 1.77
CA GLN A 445 13.03 -26.78 2.12
C GLN A 445 14.10 -25.95 1.41
N PRO A 446 14.90 -25.16 2.16
CA PRO A 446 15.94 -24.32 1.55
C PRO A 446 16.95 -25.15 0.77
N LEU A 447 17.18 -24.79 -0.47
CA LEU A 447 18.22 -25.41 -1.29
C LEU A 447 19.62 -25.05 -0.76
N PRO A 448 20.64 -25.90 -0.99
CA PRO A 448 22.00 -25.61 -0.54
C PRO A 448 22.56 -24.32 -1.15
N GLY A 449 23.56 -23.74 -0.48
CA GLY A 449 24.24 -22.53 -0.95
C GLY A 449 23.70 -21.20 -0.41
N TRP A 450 22.70 -21.20 0.45
CA TRP A 450 22.14 -19.98 1.03
C TRP A 450 23.16 -19.11 1.78
N TRP A 451 23.99 -19.71 2.63
CA TRP A 451 25.01 -18.97 3.38
C TRP A 451 26.04 -18.31 2.46
N SER A 452 26.47 -19.04 1.41
CA SER A 452 27.38 -18.47 0.41
C SER A 452 26.75 -17.31 -0.36
N LEU A 453 25.48 -17.46 -0.78
CA LEU A 453 24.74 -16.40 -1.46
C LEU A 453 24.54 -15.18 -0.56
N LEU A 454 24.08 -15.40 0.68
CA LEU A 454 23.86 -14.33 1.65
C LEU A 454 25.15 -13.53 1.90
N LEU A 455 26.27 -14.22 2.15
CA LEU A 455 27.54 -13.55 2.39
C LEU A 455 28.01 -12.75 1.17
N LYS A 456 27.92 -13.32 -0.02
CA LYS A 456 28.34 -12.65 -1.27
C LYS A 456 27.47 -11.42 -1.56
N VAL A 457 26.16 -11.52 -1.40
CA VAL A 457 25.23 -10.40 -1.59
C VAL A 457 25.45 -9.34 -0.51
N ALA A 458 25.67 -9.72 0.75
CA ALA A 458 25.97 -8.81 1.83
C ALA A 458 27.28 -8.03 1.60
N VAL A 459 28.34 -8.73 1.19
CA VAL A 459 29.63 -8.08 0.85
C VAL A 459 29.48 -7.14 -0.34
N ALA A 460 28.81 -7.56 -1.43
CA ALA A 460 28.56 -6.70 -2.59
C ALA A 460 27.72 -5.46 -2.22
N SER A 461 26.71 -5.64 -1.37
CA SER A 461 25.88 -4.53 -0.88
C SER A 461 26.66 -3.59 0.04
N LEU A 462 27.55 -4.11 0.87
CA LEU A 462 28.43 -3.32 1.72
C LEU A 462 29.40 -2.48 0.88
N VAL A 463 30.08 -3.08 -0.11
CA VAL A 463 30.98 -2.37 -1.04
C VAL A 463 30.22 -1.25 -1.76
N MET A 464 29.04 -1.55 -2.30
CA MET A 464 28.16 -0.56 -2.89
C MET A 464 27.83 0.55 -1.89
N GLY A 465 27.43 0.20 -0.66
CA GLY A 465 27.08 1.14 0.39
C GLY A 465 28.23 2.08 0.75
N LEU A 466 29.46 1.57 0.85
CA LEU A 466 30.67 2.38 1.11
C LEU A 466 30.95 3.37 -0.02
N VAL A 467 30.81 2.94 -1.29
CA VAL A 467 30.97 3.83 -2.44
C VAL A 467 29.89 4.90 -2.48
N LEU A 468 28.63 4.51 -2.21
CA LEU A 468 27.52 5.48 -2.12
C LEU A 468 27.72 6.47 -0.97
N TRP A 469 28.15 5.99 0.19
CA TRP A 469 28.42 6.84 1.36
C TRP A 469 29.53 7.86 1.08
N SER A 470 30.64 7.42 0.49
CA SER A 470 31.74 8.32 0.13
C SER A 470 31.33 9.34 -0.95
N GLY A 471 30.47 8.96 -1.88
CA GLY A 471 29.96 9.85 -2.95
C GLY A 471 28.81 10.75 -2.51
N ALA A 472 28.00 10.33 -1.55
CA ALA A 472 26.88 11.11 -1.04
C ALA A 472 27.36 12.35 -0.25
N GLY A 473 28.48 12.23 0.47
CA GLY A 473 28.99 13.33 1.29
C GLY A 473 28.04 13.73 2.43
N ASP A 474 28.13 14.99 2.84
CA ASP A 474 27.27 15.54 3.89
C ASP A 474 25.91 15.99 3.32
N THR A 475 24.84 15.73 4.06
CA THR A 475 23.47 16.15 3.70
C THR A 475 23.36 17.67 3.55
N HIS A 476 24.17 18.46 4.27
CA HIS A 476 24.17 19.92 4.17
C HIS A 476 24.54 20.40 2.77
N SER A 477 25.51 19.77 2.11
CA SER A 477 25.90 20.11 0.73
C SER A 477 24.77 19.87 -0.28
N TRP A 478 23.90 18.89 0.00
CA TRP A 478 22.70 18.65 -0.82
C TRP A 478 21.65 19.76 -0.65
N ILE A 479 21.47 20.23 0.59
CA ILE A 479 20.51 21.30 0.91
C ILE A 479 20.85 22.60 0.19
N GLU A 480 22.14 22.93 0.06
CA GLU A 480 22.61 24.15 -0.61
C GLU A 480 22.66 24.03 -2.14
N SER A 481 22.59 22.81 -2.68
CA SER A 481 22.70 22.55 -4.11
C SER A 481 21.43 22.90 -4.90
N SER A 482 21.58 23.27 -6.16
CA SER A 482 20.46 23.47 -7.08
C SER A 482 19.73 22.16 -7.41
N LEU A 483 18.46 22.24 -7.82
CA LEU A 483 17.66 21.07 -8.18
C LEU A 483 18.32 20.20 -9.26
N LEU A 484 18.85 20.83 -10.32
CA LEU A 484 19.51 20.10 -11.41
C LEU A 484 20.75 19.36 -10.93
N HIS A 485 21.53 19.97 -10.02
CA HIS A 485 22.69 19.33 -9.43
C HIS A 485 22.26 18.13 -8.55
N ARG A 486 21.26 18.31 -7.68
CA ARG A 486 20.71 17.21 -6.85
C ARG A 486 20.25 16.04 -7.72
N LEU A 487 19.44 16.30 -8.74
CA LEU A 487 18.93 15.27 -9.65
C LEU A 487 20.07 14.58 -10.42
N GLY A 488 21.00 15.35 -10.97
CA GLY A 488 22.14 14.79 -11.71
C GLY A 488 23.04 13.93 -10.85
N TRP A 489 23.42 14.46 -9.68
CA TRP A 489 24.31 13.76 -8.76
C TRP A 489 23.66 12.52 -8.14
N LEU A 490 22.39 12.61 -7.72
CA LEU A 490 21.64 11.46 -7.22
C LEU A 490 21.51 10.36 -8.28
N SER A 491 21.15 10.72 -9.51
CA SER A 491 21.07 9.77 -10.63
C SER A 491 22.41 9.11 -10.90
N TRP A 492 23.50 9.86 -10.86
CA TRP A 492 24.85 9.36 -11.01
C TRP A 492 25.19 8.35 -9.89
N LEU A 493 24.94 8.71 -8.63
CA LEU A 493 25.16 7.81 -7.51
C LEU A 493 24.37 6.51 -7.63
N ILE A 494 23.10 6.56 -8.05
CA ILE A 494 22.29 5.37 -8.26
C ILE A 494 22.89 4.47 -9.35
N VAL A 495 23.31 5.06 -10.48
CA VAL A 495 23.94 4.31 -11.59
C VAL A 495 25.27 3.70 -11.16
N VAL A 496 26.12 4.47 -10.49
CA VAL A 496 27.41 4.00 -9.96
C VAL A 496 27.20 2.91 -8.93
N GLY A 497 26.28 3.10 -7.98
CA GLY A 497 25.93 2.09 -6.97
C GLY A 497 25.49 0.78 -7.59
N LEU A 498 24.59 0.84 -8.57
CA LEU A 498 24.14 -0.34 -9.30
C LEU A 498 25.30 -1.02 -10.04
N GLY A 499 26.17 -0.24 -10.70
CA GLY A 499 27.35 -0.74 -11.39
C GLY A 499 28.33 -1.45 -10.43
N VAL A 500 28.67 -0.79 -9.32
CA VAL A 500 29.56 -1.35 -8.30
C VAL A 500 28.96 -2.64 -7.70
N TYR A 501 27.68 -2.65 -7.39
CA TYR A 501 27.00 -3.85 -6.90
C TYR A 501 27.10 -5.01 -7.90
N MET A 502 26.78 -4.76 -9.17
CA MET A 502 26.84 -5.78 -10.22
C MET A 502 28.26 -6.31 -10.43
N VAL A 503 29.26 -5.43 -10.50
CA VAL A 503 30.67 -5.82 -10.64
C VAL A 503 31.11 -6.66 -9.42
N SER A 504 30.76 -6.23 -8.21
CA SER A 504 31.07 -6.96 -6.98
C SER A 504 30.42 -8.34 -6.94
N LEU A 505 29.16 -8.48 -7.35
CA LEU A 505 28.50 -9.78 -7.47
C LEU A 505 29.21 -10.70 -8.46
N LEU A 506 29.57 -10.18 -9.62
CA LEU A 506 30.22 -10.96 -10.67
C LEU A 506 31.62 -11.42 -10.25
N SER A 507 32.39 -10.55 -9.59
CA SER A 507 33.72 -10.91 -9.06
C SER A 507 33.65 -11.96 -7.95
N LEU A 508 32.56 -11.98 -7.17
CA LEU A 508 32.28 -13.03 -6.17
C LEU A 508 31.70 -14.32 -6.78
N GLY A 509 31.57 -14.38 -8.12
CA GLY A 509 31.09 -15.54 -8.85
C GLY A 509 29.56 -15.73 -8.83
N VAL A 510 28.78 -14.72 -8.43
CA VAL A 510 27.32 -14.76 -8.53
C VAL A 510 26.92 -14.26 -9.91
N LYS A 511 26.25 -15.09 -10.69
CA LYS A 511 25.76 -14.80 -12.05
C LYS A 511 24.23 -14.78 -12.05
N PRO A 512 23.56 -13.60 -11.87
CA PRO A 512 22.10 -13.51 -11.73
C PRO A 512 21.33 -14.15 -12.89
N TRP A 513 21.85 -14.05 -14.12
CA TRP A 513 21.21 -14.64 -15.31
C TRP A 513 21.16 -16.17 -15.29
N LYS A 514 22.05 -16.86 -14.56
CA LYS A 514 21.96 -18.32 -14.39
C LYS A 514 20.79 -18.73 -13.51
N MET A 515 20.34 -17.83 -12.63
CA MET A 515 19.17 -18.05 -11.77
C MET A 515 17.84 -17.84 -12.52
N MET A 516 17.84 -17.15 -13.68
CA MET A 516 16.68 -17.03 -14.56
C MET A 516 16.39 -18.32 -15.35
N LEU A 517 17.38 -19.19 -15.52
CA LEU A 517 17.31 -20.36 -16.38
C LEU A 517 16.73 -21.62 -15.69
N VAL A 518 16.37 -21.57 -14.42
CA VAL A 518 15.79 -22.69 -13.66
C VAL A 518 14.41 -23.13 -14.21
N GLU A 519 13.76 -22.33 -15.01
CA GLU A 519 12.50 -22.70 -15.68
C GLU A 519 12.66 -23.80 -16.75
N LYS A 520 13.91 -24.10 -17.22
CA LYS A 520 14.15 -25.09 -18.25
C LYS A 520 14.47 -26.51 -17.74
N ILE A 521 14.69 -26.70 -16.44
CA ILE A 521 15.02 -28.03 -15.90
C ILE A 521 13.77 -28.92 -15.78
N GLY A 522 12.56 -28.39 -15.88
CA GLY A 522 11.31 -29.15 -15.89
C GLY A 522 10.84 -29.61 -17.28
N GLU A 523 11.45 -29.12 -18.38
CA GLU A 523 11.03 -29.47 -19.74
C GLU A 523 11.96 -30.49 -20.44
N GLU A 524 13.11 -30.85 -19.86
CA GLU A 524 14.04 -31.85 -20.43
C GLU A 524 13.93 -33.25 -19.79
N GLY A 525 12.87 -33.50 -19.02
CA GLY A 525 12.62 -34.75 -18.31
C GLY A 525 11.40 -35.55 -18.78
N ASP A 526 10.87 -35.28 -19.99
CA ASP A 526 9.86 -36.13 -20.65
C ASP A 526 10.38 -36.70 -21.96
#